data_0e1d319ecb9bcb1719ec8328ce226bd5
#
_entry.id   0e1d319ecb9bcb1719ec8328ce226bd5
#
_cell.length_a   1.000
_cell.length_b   1.000
_cell.length_c   1.000
_cell.angle_alpha   90.00
_cell.angle_beta   90.00
_cell.angle_gamma   90.00
#
_symmetry.space_group_name_H-M   'P 1'
#
loop_
_entity.id
_entity.type
_entity.pdbx_description
1 polymer ?
#
loop_
_entity_poly.entity_id
_entity_poly.type
_entity_poly.pdbx_seq_one_letter_code
_entity_poly.pdbx_strand_id
1 'polypeptide(L)'
;MNKSINYAVLIPAYKPDEKFVDFVTLLTSKKIPVVAVDDGSGEECLEFFAAAERLGCVVVHHEVNKGKGQALRTGFEEIIRLNSKGAGYNYVVTADCDGQHDLQAINTVVEAAEESLSSEKGPAFVIGGRFRDDGEKIPFKSKLGNGFTRFIFKVATGLSIHDTQTGLRAIPECLFEEMLKVKGDRYEYEMNMLLQIKTWHVQYKEVKIKTIYFDNNAGTHFHPFRDSFLVISQILKFALSSMLSFAFDYLLFIVFSTVFGWEYAVAYAGARILSGIFNYLLNAKVVFGKSSGKSFVKYMCVWALILILGSLGGQLINGYLHLPKILCKLVVDLPLFCLSYFLQKKFVFKR
;
A
#
# COMPACT_ATOMS: atom_id res chain seq x y z
N MET A 1 -13.49 -8.70 31.99
CA MET A 1 -13.97 -9.82 31.14
C MET A 1 -13.02 -10.01 29.99
N ASN A 2 -12.27 -11.12 29.95
CA ASN A 2 -11.46 -11.44 28.77
C ASN A 2 -12.42 -11.63 27.59
N LYS A 3 -12.38 -10.73 26.62
CA LYS A 3 -13.11 -10.92 25.36
C LYS A 3 -12.36 -11.98 24.58
N SER A 4 -12.91 -13.18 24.46
CA SER A 4 -12.36 -14.21 23.57
C SER A 4 -12.54 -13.80 22.13
N ILE A 5 -11.58 -14.17 21.29
CA ILE A 5 -11.70 -13.97 19.85
C ILE A 5 -12.67 -15.00 19.25
N ASN A 6 -13.61 -14.53 18.46
CA ASN A 6 -14.47 -15.36 17.60
C ASN A 6 -14.20 -14.94 16.15
N TYR A 7 -13.62 -15.82 15.36
CA TYR A 7 -13.14 -15.47 14.01
C TYR A 7 -13.55 -16.49 12.96
N ALA A 8 -13.61 -16.04 11.72
CA ALA A 8 -13.69 -16.90 10.54
C ALA A 8 -12.46 -16.71 9.67
N VAL A 9 -12.06 -17.76 8.96
CA VAL A 9 -11.01 -17.68 7.94
C VAL A 9 -11.63 -17.40 6.58
N LEU A 10 -11.21 -16.34 5.91
CA LEU A 10 -11.64 -15.93 4.57
C LEU A 10 -10.59 -16.29 3.54
N ILE A 11 -10.95 -17.13 2.57
CA ILE A 11 -10.05 -17.67 1.55
C ILE A 11 -10.55 -17.28 0.15
N PRO A 12 -9.95 -16.27 -0.51
CA PRO A 12 -10.18 -16.04 -1.93
C PRO A 12 -9.45 -17.13 -2.73
N ALA A 13 -10.14 -17.84 -3.62
CA ALA A 13 -9.59 -18.92 -4.39
C ALA A 13 -9.85 -18.74 -5.90
N TYR A 14 -8.82 -18.87 -6.71
CA TYR A 14 -8.91 -18.91 -8.17
C TYR A 14 -8.05 -20.06 -8.69
N LYS A 15 -8.71 -21.01 -9.36
CA LYS A 15 -8.09 -22.23 -9.84
C LYS A 15 -7.29 -22.96 -8.76
N PRO A 16 -7.96 -23.29 -7.62
CA PRO A 16 -7.33 -24.02 -6.53
C PRO A 16 -6.92 -25.42 -6.97
N ASP A 17 -6.00 -26.01 -6.21
CA ASP A 17 -5.56 -27.39 -6.30
C ASP A 17 -5.92 -28.19 -5.03
N GLU A 18 -5.43 -29.42 -4.92
CA GLU A 18 -5.66 -30.29 -3.76
C GLU A 18 -5.22 -29.65 -2.43
N LYS A 19 -4.22 -28.76 -2.45
CA LYS A 19 -3.75 -28.06 -1.23
C LYS A 19 -4.81 -27.20 -0.59
N PHE A 20 -5.72 -26.64 -1.41
CA PHE A 20 -6.89 -25.91 -0.90
C PHE A 20 -7.79 -26.81 -0.06
N VAL A 21 -8.10 -28.01 -0.57
CA VAL A 21 -8.96 -28.98 0.15
C VAL A 21 -8.27 -29.45 1.42
N ASP A 22 -6.98 -29.75 1.38
CA ASP A 22 -6.18 -30.13 2.55
C ASP A 22 -6.20 -29.02 3.62
N PHE A 23 -6.02 -27.79 3.19
CA PHE A 23 -6.03 -26.64 4.08
C PHE A 23 -7.39 -26.41 4.74
N VAL A 24 -8.47 -26.48 3.96
CA VAL A 24 -9.84 -26.39 4.47
C VAL A 24 -10.17 -27.53 5.40
N THR A 25 -9.74 -28.77 5.07
CA THR A 25 -9.91 -29.94 5.93
C THR A 25 -9.22 -29.75 7.27
N LEU A 26 -8.00 -29.19 7.26
CA LEU A 26 -7.25 -28.87 8.49
C LEU A 26 -8.02 -27.88 9.36
N LEU A 27 -8.50 -26.78 8.78
CA LEU A 27 -9.23 -25.73 9.50
C LEU A 27 -10.53 -26.25 10.11
N THR A 28 -11.35 -26.96 9.32
CA THR A 28 -12.63 -27.49 9.76
C THR A 28 -12.49 -28.59 10.80
N SER A 29 -11.41 -29.42 10.74
CA SER A 29 -11.06 -30.38 11.79
C SER A 29 -10.84 -29.73 13.16
N LYS A 30 -10.41 -28.46 13.17
CA LYS A 30 -10.23 -27.62 14.37
C LYS A 30 -11.47 -26.80 14.71
N LYS A 31 -12.59 -27.04 14.00
CA LYS A 31 -13.85 -26.30 14.14
C LYS A 31 -13.70 -24.79 13.86
N ILE A 32 -12.75 -24.40 13.03
CA ILE A 32 -12.56 -23.03 12.57
C ILE A 32 -13.51 -22.78 11.40
N PRO A 33 -14.43 -21.81 11.49
CA PRO A 33 -15.31 -21.45 10.39
C PRO A 33 -14.55 -20.91 9.19
N VAL A 34 -14.93 -21.38 7.99
CA VAL A 34 -14.29 -20.98 6.74
C VAL A 34 -15.31 -20.38 5.80
N VAL A 35 -15.00 -19.23 5.24
CA VAL A 35 -15.68 -18.62 4.11
C VAL A 35 -14.73 -18.65 2.93
N ALA A 36 -15.04 -19.40 1.89
CA ALA A 36 -14.26 -19.46 0.67
C ALA A 36 -14.99 -18.72 -0.45
N VAL A 37 -14.26 -17.99 -1.28
CA VAL A 37 -14.80 -17.31 -2.45
C VAL A 37 -14.14 -17.85 -3.69
N ASP A 38 -14.89 -18.56 -4.53
CA ASP A 38 -14.48 -18.97 -5.86
C ASP A 38 -14.52 -17.76 -6.80
N ASP A 39 -13.37 -17.30 -7.22
CA ASP A 39 -13.27 -16.15 -8.12
C ASP A 39 -13.37 -16.56 -9.61
N GLY A 40 -14.37 -17.36 -9.94
CA GLY A 40 -14.64 -17.79 -11.31
C GLY A 40 -13.61 -18.77 -11.85
N SER A 41 -13.34 -19.84 -11.11
CA SER A 41 -12.30 -20.84 -11.43
C SER A 41 -12.64 -21.73 -12.61
N GLY A 42 -13.94 -21.83 -12.98
CA GLY A 42 -14.42 -22.70 -14.05
C GLY A 42 -14.79 -24.11 -13.59
N GLU A 43 -15.38 -24.88 -14.51
CA GLU A 43 -15.95 -26.19 -14.22
C GLU A 43 -14.92 -27.20 -13.69
N GLU A 44 -13.68 -27.10 -14.12
CA GLU A 44 -12.55 -27.96 -13.72
C GLU A 44 -12.24 -27.91 -12.21
N CYS A 45 -12.65 -26.84 -11.53
CA CYS A 45 -12.40 -26.64 -10.09
C CYS A 45 -13.62 -26.85 -9.19
N LEU A 46 -14.80 -27.11 -9.76
CA LEU A 46 -16.04 -27.24 -8.98
C LEU A 46 -15.96 -28.34 -7.91
N GLU A 47 -15.25 -29.42 -8.18
CA GLU A 47 -15.10 -30.51 -7.21
C GLU A 47 -14.36 -30.09 -5.93
N PHE A 48 -13.37 -29.22 -6.03
CA PHE A 48 -12.65 -28.69 -4.87
C PHE A 48 -13.55 -27.83 -3.98
N PHE A 49 -14.39 -26.99 -4.59
CA PHE A 49 -15.35 -26.17 -3.84
C PHE A 49 -16.48 -27.01 -3.24
N ALA A 50 -17.00 -27.99 -3.98
CA ALA A 50 -17.99 -28.93 -3.47
C ALA A 50 -17.43 -29.77 -2.29
N ALA A 51 -16.14 -30.10 -2.32
CA ALA A 51 -15.47 -30.74 -1.18
C ALA A 51 -15.43 -29.81 0.05
N ALA A 52 -15.12 -28.52 -0.15
CA ALA A 52 -15.15 -27.53 0.93
C ALA A 52 -16.56 -27.36 1.53
N GLU A 53 -17.59 -27.33 0.71
CA GLU A 53 -18.99 -27.26 1.18
C GLU A 53 -19.36 -28.51 2.01
N ARG A 54 -18.98 -29.71 1.56
CA ARG A 54 -19.19 -30.96 2.32
C ARG A 54 -18.50 -30.95 3.69
N LEU A 55 -17.41 -30.20 3.83
CA LEU A 55 -16.72 -30.00 5.10
C LEU A 55 -17.35 -28.91 5.98
N GLY A 56 -18.45 -28.28 5.52
CA GLY A 56 -19.19 -27.26 6.26
C GLY A 56 -18.70 -25.83 6.03
N CYS A 57 -17.90 -25.59 5.00
CA CYS A 57 -17.52 -24.23 4.62
C CYS A 57 -18.67 -23.49 3.93
N VAL A 58 -18.71 -22.18 4.10
CA VAL A 58 -19.55 -21.31 3.29
C VAL A 58 -18.78 -20.98 2.03
N VAL A 59 -19.30 -21.37 0.86
CA VAL A 59 -18.68 -21.08 -0.44
C VAL A 59 -19.54 -20.08 -1.20
N VAL A 60 -18.90 -19.04 -1.75
CA VAL A 60 -19.55 -18.05 -2.63
C VAL A 60 -18.87 -18.10 -3.99
N HIS A 61 -19.64 -18.20 -5.06
CA HIS A 61 -19.13 -18.34 -6.41
C HIS A 61 -19.30 -17.07 -7.22
N HIS A 62 -18.27 -16.66 -7.95
CA HIS A 62 -18.34 -15.70 -9.03
C HIS A 62 -18.51 -16.44 -10.37
N GLU A 63 -19.31 -15.91 -11.27
CA GLU A 63 -19.49 -16.48 -12.61
C GLU A 63 -18.21 -16.34 -13.46
N VAL A 64 -17.43 -15.29 -13.22
CA VAL A 64 -16.18 -14.98 -13.93
C VAL A 64 -15.14 -14.43 -12.96
N ASN A 65 -13.87 -14.54 -13.31
CA ASN A 65 -12.78 -13.98 -12.51
C ASN A 65 -12.91 -12.45 -12.43
N LYS A 66 -13.14 -11.95 -11.21
CA LYS A 66 -13.22 -10.53 -10.88
C LYS A 66 -11.98 -10.01 -10.18
N GLY A 67 -11.08 -10.91 -9.79
CA GLY A 67 -9.82 -10.63 -9.11
C GLY A 67 -9.88 -10.77 -7.60
N LYS A 68 -8.73 -11.06 -6.99
CA LYS A 68 -8.56 -11.34 -5.55
C LYS A 68 -9.19 -10.28 -4.65
N GLY A 69 -9.06 -8.99 -5.01
CA GLY A 69 -9.64 -7.90 -4.24
C GLY A 69 -11.16 -7.93 -4.23
N GLN A 70 -11.80 -8.27 -5.36
CA GLN A 70 -13.25 -8.43 -5.42
C GLN A 70 -13.70 -9.68 -4.65
N ALA A 71 -12.95 -10.78 -4.74
CA ALA A 71 -13.23 -11.97 -3.97
C ALA A 71 -13.15 -11.72 -2.45
N LEU A 72 -12.16 -10.95 -1.99
CA LEU A 72 -12.09 -10.54 -0.59
C LEU A 72 -13.29 -9.67 -0.18
N ARG A 73 -13.71 -8.70 -1.00
CA ARG A 73 -14.92 -7.90 -0.71
C ARG A 73 -16.16 -8.77 -0.61
N THR A 74 -16.39 -9.66 -1.56
CA THR A 74 -17.51 -10.62 -1.52
C THR A 74 -17.48 -11.48 -0.26
N GLY A 75 -16.29 -11.92 0.16
CA GLY A 75 -16.12 -12.66 1.42
C GLY A 75 -16.46 -11.81 2.66
N PHE A 76 -16.07 -10.53 2.69
CA PHE A 76 -16.47 -9.62 3.77
C PHE A 76 -17.98 -9.34 3.77
N GLU A 77 -18.61 -9.17 2.62
CA GLU A 77 -20.07 -9.05 2.50
C GLU A 77 -20.77 -10.27 3.10
N GLU A 78 -20.29 -11.48 2.78
CA GLU A 78 -20.84 -12.72 3.32
C GLU A 78 -20.65 -12.83 4.84
N ILE A 79 -19.48 -12.45 5.36
CA ILE A 79 -19.19 -12.47 6.81
C ILE A 79 -20.10 -11.47 7.55
N ILE A 80 -20.30 -10.27 7.02
CA ILE A 80 -21.25 -9.28 7.56
C ILE A 80 -22.66 -9.87 7.57
N ARG A 81 -23.06 -10.56 6.49
CA ARG A 81 -24.36 -11.27 6.40
C ARG A 81 -24.47 -12.37 7.44
N LEU A 82 -23.42 -13.15 7.69
CA LEU A 82 -23.39 -14.18 8.73
C LEU A 82 -23.49 -13.56 10.12
N ASN A 83 -22.81 -12.44 10.37
CA ASN A 83 -22.90 -11.71 11.63
C ASN A 83 -24.33 -11.18 11.88
N SER A 84 -25.01 -10.70 10.85
CA SER A 84 -26.44 -10.28 10.97
C SER A 84 -27.39 -11.44 11.33
N LYS A 85 -26.96 -12.69 11.08
CA LYS A 85 -27.68 -13.91 11.47
C LYS A 85 -27.22 -14.51 12.80
N GLY A 86 -26.32 -13.82 13.51
CA GLY A 86 -25.88 -14.19 14.87
C GLY A 86 -24.57 -14.98 14.96
N ALA A 87 -23.76 -15.04 13.88
CA ALA A 87 -22.45 -15.71 13.91
C ALA A 87 -21.47 -15.03 14.93
N GLY A 88 -21.54 -13.70 15.05
CA GLY A 88 -20.82 -12.95 16.08
C GLY A 88 -19.29 -12.92 15.88
N TYR A 89 -18.80 -13.01 14.65
CA TYR A 89 -17.36 -12.90 14.36
C TYR A 89 -16.86 -11.49 14.66
N ASN A 90 -15.89 -11.38 15.57
CA ASN A 90 -15.25 -10.11 15.91
C ASN A 90 -13.91 -9.91 15.19
N TYR A 91 -13.43 -10.94 14.47
CA TYR A 91 -12.28 -10.91 13.58
C TYR A 91 -12.51 -11.75 12.33
N VAL A 92 -11.84 -11.36 11.24
CA VAL A 92 -11.67 -12.17 10.04
C VAL A 92 -10.19 -12.37 9.80
N VAL A 93 -9.77 -13.62 9.59
CA VAL A 93 -8.42 -13.97 9.18
C VAL A 93 -8.42 -14.26 7.68
N THR A 94 -7.79 -13.41 6.88
CA THR A 94 -7.59 -13.69 5.45
C THR A 94 -6.41 -14.64 5.26
N ALA A 95 -6.52 -15.60 4.37
CA ALA A 95 -5.46 -16.53 4.01
C ALA A 95 -5.52 -16.88 2.51
N ASP A 96 -4.36 -17.19 1.90
CA ASP A 96 -4.30 -17.62 0.51
C ASP A 96 -4.67 -19.10 0.36
N CYS A 97 -5.19 -19.50 -0.81
CA CYS A 97 -5.62 -20.87 -1.09
C CYS A 97 -4.47 -21.82 -1.48
N ASP A 98 -3.23 -21.32 -1.59
CA ASP A 98 -2.06 -22.06 -2.08
C ASP A 98 -1.37 -22.95 -1.05
N GLY A 99 -1.89 -22.98 0.19
CA GLY A 99 -1.34 -23.79 1.29
C GLY A 99 -0.03 -23.23 1.89
N GLN A 100 0.41 -22.03 1.55
CA GLN A 100 1.62 -21.42 2.13
C GLN A 100 1.44 -21.02 3.60
N HIS A 101 0.21 -20.92 4.08
CA HIS A 101 -0.11 -20.60 5.46
C HIS A 101 -0.54 -21.85 6.23
N ASP A 102 0.27 -22.26 7.20
CA ASP A 102 -0.08 -23.35 8.09
C ASP A 102 -0.97 -22.89 9.26
N LEU A 103 -1.48 -23.87 10.02
CA LEU A 103 -2.30 -23.59 11.20
C LEU A 103 -1.52 -22.81 12.27
N GLN A 104 -0.20 -23.00 12.37
CA GLN A 104 0.64 -22.29 13.34
C GLN A 104 0.72 -20.80 12.99
N ALA A 105 0.83 -20.46 11.70
CA ALA A 105 0.81 -19.07 11.24
C ALA A 105 -0.53 -18.39 11.54
N ILE A 106 -1.65 -19.09 11.31
CA ILE A 106 -2.99 -18.58 11.67
C ILE A 106 -3.09 -18.35 13.16
N ASN A 107 -2.71 -19.34 13.99
CA ASN A 107 -2.75 -19.19 15.44
C ASN A 107 -1.92 -18.00 15.94
N THR A 108 -0.71 -17.80 15.39
CA THR A 108 0.14 -16.66 15.75
C THR A 108 -0.55 -15.32 15.49
N VAL A 109 -1.25 -15.19 14.37
CA VAL A 109 -1.98 -13.96 14.02
C VAL A 109 -3.22 -13.80 14.91
N VAL A 110 -3.92 -14.90 15.20
CA VAL A 110 -5.11 -14.93 16.08
C VAL A 110 -4.75 -14.57 17.53
N GLU A 111 -3.68 -15.15 18.08
CA GLU A 111 -3.18 -14.82 19.42
C GLU A 111 -2.84 -13.34 19.56
N ALA A 112 -2.16 -12.78 18.55
CA ALA A 112 -1.85 -11.36 18.54
C ALA A 112 -3.08 -10.46 18.42
N ALA A 113 -4.13 -10.93 17.72
CA ALA A 113 -5.42 -10.24 17.63
C ALA A 113 -6.16 -10.31 18.99
N GLU A 114 -6.17 -11.47 19.65
CA GLU A 114 -6.78 -11.67 20.96
C GLU A 114 -6.13 -10.80 22.04
N GLU A 115 -4.78 -10.75 22.09
CA GLU A 115 -4.05 -9.84 22.97
C GLU A 115 -4.49 -8.37 22.77
N SER A 116 -4.74 -7.97 21.52
CA SER A 116 -5.14 -6.60 21.20
C SER A 116 -6.55 -6.25 21.72
N LEU A 117 -7.47 -7.22 21.79
CA LEU A 117 -8.81 -7.01 22.33
C LEU A 117 -8.80 -6.60 23.82
N SER A 118 -7.78 -7.03 24.55
CA SER A 118 -7.59 -6.71 25.97
C SER A 118 -6.77 -5.43 26.18
N SER A 119 -6.27 -4.81 25.12
CA SER A 119 -5.47 -3.59 25.17
C SER A 119 -6.37 -2.35 25.34
N GLU A 120 -5.91 -1.38 26.12
CA GLU A 120 -6.56 -0.07 26.26
C GLU A 120 -6.71 0.68 24.90
N LYS A 121 -5.87 0.35 23.95
CA LYS A 121 -5.88 0.96 22.62
C LYS A 121 -6.91 0.33 21.66
N GLY A 122 -7.57 -0.73 22.07
CA GLY A 122 -8.59 -1.44 21.29
C GLY A 122 -8.04 -2.44 20.28
N PRO A 123 -8.92 -3.06 19.45
CA PRO A 123 -8.57 -4.13 18.52
C PRO A 123 -7.56 -3.66 17.47
N ALA A 124 -6.60 -4.52 17.11
CA ALA A 124 -5.56 -4.23 16.16
C ALA A 124 -5.79 -4.94 14.81
N PHE A 125 -5.39 -4.30 13.71
CA PHE A 125 -5.18 -4.95 12.41
C PHE A 125 -3.86 -5.71 12.49
N VAL A 126 -3.89 -7.05 12.47
CA VAL A 126 -2.69 -7.88 12.60
C VAL A 126 -2.22 -8.38 11.24
N ILE A 127 -0.93 -8.36 11.01
CA ILE A 127 -0.26 -8.74 9.77
C ILE A 127 0.70 -9.89 10.07
N GLY A 128 0.53 -11.02 9.41
CA GLY A 128 1.45 -12.15 9.48
C GLY A 128 2.63 -11.91 8.53
N GLY A 129 3.73 -11.34 9.04
CA GLY A 129 4.90 -11.02 8.23
C GLY A 129 5.88 -12.19 8.11
N ARG A 130 6.38 -12.42 6.90
CA ARG A 130 7.42 -13.40 6.60
C ARG A 130 8.77 -12.78 6.89
N PHE A 131 9.23 -12.93 8.13
CA PHE A 131 10.58 -12.50 8.50
C PHE A 131 11.55 -13.60 8.14
N ARG A 132 12.44 -13.37 7.20
CA ARG A 132 13.49 -14.31 6.85
C ARG A 132 14.58 -14.29 7.92
N ASP A 133 15.04 -15.45 8.31
CA ASP A 133 16.16 -15.57 9.24
C ASP A 133 17.49 -15.23 8.52
N ASP A 134 18.47 -14.71 9.26
CA ASP A 134 19.74 -14.16 8.74
C ASP A 134 20.66 -15.15 7.97
N GLY A 135 20.20 -16.38 7.74
CA GLY A 135 20.95 -17.44 7.02
C GLY A 135 20.57 -17.65 5.54
N GLU A 136 19.48 -17.09 5.06
CA GLU A 136 19.04 -17.30 3.67
C GLU A 136 19.74 -16.34 2.69
N LYS A 137 20.45 -16.89 1.70
CA LYS A 137 21.08 -16.13 0.60
C LYS A 137 20.00 -15.49 -0.28
N ILE A 138 19.71 -14.22 -0.03
CA ILE A 138 18.79 -13.44 -0.87
C ILE A 138 19.55 -12.92 -2.08
N PRO A 139 19.06 -13.11 -3.32
CA PRO A 139 19.60 -12.42 -4.48
C PRO A 139 19.62 -10.90 -4.25
N PHE A 140 20.75 -10.25 -4.51
CA PHE A 140 20.96 -8.82 -4.26
C PHE A 140 19.84 -7.93 -4.84
N LYS A 141 19.31 -8.29 -6.02
CA LYS A 141 18.18 -7.60 -6.67
C LYS A 141 16.89 -7.63 -5.84
N SER A 142 16.57 -8.77 -5.23
CA SER A 142 15.39 -8.91 -4.35
C SER A 142 15.54 -8.14 -3.05
N LYS A 143 16.75 -8.12 -2.46
CA LYS A 143 17.06 -7.35 -1.25
C LYS A 143 16.89 -5.85 -1.48
N LEU A 144 17.39 -5.35 -2.62
CA LEU A 144 17.29 -3.96 -3.01
C LEU A 144 15.83 -3.54 -3.30
N GLY A 145 15.08 -4.37 -4.04
CA GLY A 145 13.67 -4.12 -4.37
C GLY A 145 12.77 -4.09 -3.12
N ASN A 146 12.91 -5.07 -2.24
CA ASN A 146 12.13 -5.13 -0.99
C ASN A 146 12.49 -3.97 -0.04
N GLY A 147 13.78 -3.63 0.09
CA GLY A 147 14.23 -2.48 0.89
C GLY A 147 13.67 -1.16 0.37
N PHE A 148 13.68 -0.97 -0.94
CA PHE A 148 13.15 0.21 -1.60
C PHE A 148 11.62 0.34 -1.43
N THR A 149 10.89 -0.76 -1.62
CA THR A 149 9.42 -0.78 -1.42
C THR A 149 9.05 -0.45 0.04
N ARG A 150 9.76 -1.04 1.01
CA ARG A 150 9.56 -0.71 2.45
C ARG A 150 9.84 0.76 2.74
N PHE A 151 10.96 1.28 2.22
CA PHE A 151 11.31 2.69 2.41
C PHE A 151 10.24 3.60 1.84
N ILE A 152 9.81 3.37 0.61
CA ILE A 152 8.75 4.16 -0.03
C ILE A 152 7.42 4.03 0.73
N PHE A 153 7.05 2.81 1.15
CA PHE A 153 5.84 2.59 1.94
C PHE A 153 5.90 3.35 3.27
N LYS A 154 7.02 3.24 4.01
CA LYS A 154 7.24 3.98 5.25
C LYS A 154 7.15 5.49 5.05
N VAL A 155 7.76 5.98 3.99
CA VAL A 155 7.75 7.38 3.59
C VAL A 155 6.33 7.86 3.21
N ALA A 156 5.59 7.04 2.46
CA ALA A 156 4.24 7.36 1.99
C ALA A 156 3.19 7.30 3.11
N THR A 157 3.31 6.36 4.05
CA THR A 157 2.31 6.08 5.10
C THR A 157 2.79 6.46 6.49
N GLY A 158 4.10 6.48 6.73
CA GLY A 158 4.72 6.58 8.05
C GLY A 158 4.54 5.30 8.88
N LEU A 159 4.11 4.17 8.27
CA LEU A 159 4.03 2.87 8.90
C LEU A 159 5.27 2.06 8.57
N SER A 160 5.78 1.31 9.55
CA SER A 160 6.93 0.42 9.36
C SER A 160 6.42 -1.02 9.29
N ILE A 161 6.08 -1.48 8.09
CA ILE A 161 5.63 -2.84 7.81
C ILE A 161 6.74 -3.55 7.02
N HIS A 162 7.15 -4.74 7.49
CA HIS A 162 8.22 -5.54 6.87
C HIS A 162 7.72 -6.32 5.67
N ASP A 163 6.54 -6.94 5.77
CA ASP A 163 5.94 -7.68 4.68
C ASP A 163 4.61 -7.06 4.25
N THR A 164 4.67 -6.25 3.21
CA THR A 164 3.47 -5.61 2.63
C THR A 164 2.71 -6.53 1.68
N GLN A 165 3.22 -7.74 1.41
CA GLN A 165 2.72 -8.64 0.38
C GLN A 165 2.06 -9.90 0.94
N THR A 166 2.05 -10.08 2.26
CA THR A 166 1.40 -11.22 2.89
C THR A 166 -0.12 -11.14 2.76
N GLY A 167 -0.76 -12.27 2.40
CA GLY A 167 -2.22 -12.42 2.43
C GLY A 167 -2.77 -12.77 3.82
N LEU A 168 -1.90 -13.19 4.76
CA LEU A 168 -2.34 -13.57 6.10
C LEU A 168 -2.49 -12.34 7.00
N ARG A 169 -3.74 -12.01 7.33
CA ARG A 169 -4.08 -10.81 8.13
C ARG A 169 -5.26 -11.12 9.04
N ALA A 170 -5.25 -10.64 10.28
CA ALA A 170 -6.45 -10.61 11.11
C ALA A 170 -7.01 -9.19 11.15
N ILE A 171 -8.26 -9.07 10.74
CA ILE A 171 -8.96 -7.81 10.52
C ILE A 171 -10.11 -7.75 11.53
N PRO A 172 -10.16 -6.71 12.40
CA PRO A 172 -11.20 -6.58 13.41
C PRO A 172 -12.54 -6.16 12.81
N GLU A 173 -13.63 -6.54 13.47
CA GLU A 173 -15.02 -6.27 13.04
C GLU A 173 -15.29 -4.79 12.71
N CYS A 174 -14.71 -3.87 13.48
CA CYS A 174 -14.87 -2.44 13.23
C CYS A 174 -14.37 -1.98 11.86
N LEU A 175 -13.65 -2.83 11.13
CA LEU A 175 -13.16 -2.56 9.77
C LEU A 175 -13.90 -3.33 8.68
N PHE A 176 -14.85 -4.23 8.98
CA PHE A 176 -15.49 -5.05 7.94
C PHE A 176 -16.17 -4.18 6.87
N GLU A 177 -16.93 -3.17 7.27
CA GLU A 177 -17.56 -2.21 6.36
C GLU A 177 -16.55 -1.36 5.60
N GLU A 178 -15.39 -1.08 6.21
CA GLU A 178 -14.31 -0.34 5.56
C GLU A 178 -13.63 -1.19 4.48
N MET A 179 -13.59 -2.52 4.66
CA MET A 179 -13.07 -3.45 3.65
C MET A 179 -13.87 -3.37 2.35
N LEU A 180 -15.17 -3.14 2.41
CA LEU A 180 -16.03 -2.99 1.23
C LEU A 180 -15.70 -1.73 0.41
N LYS A 181 -15.14 -0.70 1.06
CA LYS A 181 -14.81 0.60 0.45
C LYS A 181 -13.38 0.68 -0.08
N VAL A 182 -12.53 -0.29 0.23
CA VAL A 182 -11.15 -0.35 -0.27
C VAL A 182 -11.16 -0.51 -1.78
N LYS A 183 -10.43 0.33 -2.49
CA LYS A 183 -10.34 0.31 -3.95
C LYS A 183 -9.39 -0.79 -4.43
N GLY A 184 -9.63 -1.22 -5.67
CA GLY A 184 -8.82 -2.24 -6.34
C GLY A 184 -9.53 -3.60 -6.37
N ASP A 185 -9.48 -4.27 -7.51
CA ASP A 185 -10.20 -5.53 -7.71
C ASP A 185 -9.26 -6.74 -7.71
N ARG A 186 -7.95 -6.49 -7.81
CA ARG A 186 -6.91 -7.52 -7.84
C ARG A 186 -5.97 -7.39 -6.63
N TYR A 187 -4.67 -7.65 -6.80
CA TYR A 187 -3.65 -7.61 -5.73
C TYR A 187 -3.44 -6.22 -5.13
N GLU A 188 -3.76 -5.14 -5.87
CA GLU A 188 -3.71 -3.77 -5.35
C GLU A 188 -4.65 -3.51 -4.17
N TYR A 189 -5.71 -4.30 -4.03
CA TYR A 189 -6.64 -4.22 -2.91
C TYR A 189 -5.92 -4.42 -1.57
N GLU A 190 -5.07 -5.44 -1.47
CA GLU A 190 -4.33 -5.76 -0.25
C GLU A 190 -3.32 -4.66 0.13
N MET A 191 -2.70 -4.05 -0.87
CA MET A 191 -1.83 -2.89 -0.65
C MET A 191 -2.65 -1.66 -0.21
N ASN A 192 -3.81 -1.45 -0.83
CA ASN A 192 -4.69 -0.33 -0.50
C ASN A 192 -5.27 -0.45 0.92
N MET A 193 -5.52 -1.65 1.44
CA MET A 193 -5.83 -1.85 2.86
C MET A 193 -4.72 -1.29 3.75
N LEU A 194 -3.47 -1.66 3.50
CA LEU A 194 -2.34 -1.20 4.31
C LEU A 194 -2.16 0.33 4.24
N LEU A 195 -2.41 0.93 3.08
CA LEU A 195 -2.34 2.40 2.92
C LEU A 195 -3.41 3.13 3.74
N GLN A 196 -4.53 2.48 4.07
CA GLN A 196 -5.64 3.08 4.80
C GLN A 196 -5.59 2.88 6.32
N ILE A 197 -4.73 2.01 6.86
CA ILE A 197 -4.64 1.72 8.30
C ILE A 197 -4.61 2.99 9.16
N LYS A 198 -3.83 3.99 8.75
CA LYS A 198 -3.80 5.29 9.46
C LYS A 198 -5.10 6.08 9.39
N THR A 199 -5.83 5.94 8.30
CA THR A 199 -7.10 6.66 8.08
C THR A 199 -8.20 6.07 8.97
N TRP A 200 -8.12 4.78 9.23
CA TRP A 200 -9.08 4.08 10.10
C TRP A 200 -8.83 4.29 11.60
N HIS A 201 -7.69 4.92 11.96
CA HIS A 201 -7.29 5.14 13.35
C HIS A 201 -7.23 3.86 14.20
N VAL A 202 -6.96 2.72 13.55
CA VAL A 202 -6.81 1.41 14.16
C VAL A 202 -5.33 1.13 14.39
N GLN A 203 -5.00 0.46 15.49
CA GLN A 203 -3.67 -0.06 15.72
C GLN A 203 -3.33 -1.12 14.68
N TYR A 204 -2.04 -1.25 14.38
CA TYR A 204 -1.57 -2.40 13.62
C TYR A 204 -0.44 -3.10 14.39
N LYS A 205 -0.38 -4.42 14.25
CA LYS A 205 0.67 -5.27 14.82
C LYS A 205 1.18 -6.18 13.71
N GLU A 206 2.46 -6.27 13.52
CA GLU A 206 3.08 -7.24 12.61
C GLU A 206 3.73 -8.34 13.44
N VAL A 207 3.41 -9.59 13.15
CA VAL A 207 3.91 -10.77 13.85
C VAL A 207 4.67 -11.67 12.90
N LYS A 208 5.76 -12.27 13.41
CA LYS A 208 6.58 -13.20 12.62
C LYS A 208 5.84 -14.51 12.44
N ILE A 209 5.64 -14.91 11.18
CA ILE A 209 5.09 -16.22 10.82
C ILE A 209 6.13 -17.05 10.08
N LYS A 210 5.99 -18.38 10.20
CA LYS A 210 6.67 -19.31 9.30
C LYS A 210 5.87 -19.44 8.01
N THR A 211 6.54 -19.56 6.89
CA THR A 211 5.93 -19.78 5.59
C THR A 211 6.47 -21.06 4.99
N ILE A 212 5.59 -21.90 4.50
CA ILE A 212 5.98 -23.09 3.75
C ILE A 212 6.21 -22.68 2.31
N TYR A 213 7.44 -22.82 1.84
CA TYR A 213 7.78 -22.56 0.44
C TYR A 213 7.65 -23.86 -0.36
N PHE A 214 6.70 -23.89 -1.29
CA PHE A 214 6.58 -24.96 -2.29
C PHE A 214 7.31 -24.51 -3.57
N ASP A 215 8.16 -25.38 -4.12
CA ASP A 215 8.80 -25.27 -5.46
C ASP A 215 9.15 -23.85 -5.93
N ASN A 216 10.13 -23.20 -5.32
CA ASN A 216 10.70 -21.92 -5.78
C ASN A 216 9.68 -20.83 -6.22
N ASN A 217 8.47 -20.81 -5.65
CA ASN A 217 7.41 -19.85 -5.98
C ASN A 217 6.88 -19.92 -7.43
N ALA A 218 6.91 -21.05 -8.10
CA ALA A 218 6.40 -21.19 -9.47
C ALA A 218 4.88 -20.94 -9.62
N GLY A 219 4.12 -20.90 -8.51
CA GLY A 219 2.67 -20.67 -8.49
C GLY A 219 2.23 -19.25 -8.13
N THR A 220 3.13 -18.33 -7.85
CA THR A 220 2.73 -16.95 -7.52
C THR A 220 2.52 -16.11 -8.77
N HIS A 221 1.27 -15.85 -9.14
CA HIS A 221 0.89 -14.87 -10.17
C HIS A 221 1.15 -13.41 -9.74
N PHE A 222 2.04 -13.22 -8.76
CA PHE A 222 2.43 -11.92 -8.24
C PHE A 222 3.46 -11.26 -9.16
N HIS A 223 3.11 -10.10 -9.70
CA HIS A 223 4.04 -9.24 -10.43
C HIS A 223 4.56 -8.12 -9.52
N PRO A 224 5.77 -8.29 -8.91
CA PRO A 224 6.35 -7.33 -7.96
C PRO A 224 6.37 -5.88 -8.47
N PHE A 225 6.50 -5.72 -9.78
CA PHE A 225 6.55 -4.42 -10.44
C PHE A 225 5.18 -3.74 -10.55
N ARG A 226 4.09 -4.48 -10.73
CA ARG A 226 2.76 -3.92 -10.95
C ARG A 226 2.12 -3.42 -9.66
N ASP A 227 2.30 -4.12 -8.55
CA ASP A 227 1.66 -3.82 -7.27
C ASP A 227 2.42 -2.75 -6.48
N SER A 228 3.75 -2.74 -6.57
CA SER A 228 4.58 -1.61 -6.12
C SER A 228 4.32 -0.34 -6.96
N PHE A 229 3.82 -0.49 -8.19
CA PHE A 229 3.59 0.61 -9.12
C PHE A 229 2.55 1.61 -8.60
N LEU A 230 1.54 1.20 -7.84
CA LEU A 230 0.53 2.12 -7.32
C LEU A 230 1.09 3.09 -6.26
N VAL A 231 1.94 2.62 -5.38
CA VAL A 231 2.63 3.49 -4.41
C VAL A 231 3.68 4.34 -5.13
N ILE A 232 4.45 3.71 -6.02
CA ILE A 232 5.47 4.37 -6.83
C ILE A 232 4.82 5.33 -7.83
N SER A 233 3.63 5.02 -8.38
CA SER A 233 2.97 5.86 -9.38
C SER A 233 2.68 7.27 -8.89
N GLN A 234 2.34 7.47 -7.62
CA GLN A 234 2.16 8.82 -7.06
C GLN A 234 3.49 9.58 -7.03
N ILE A 235 4.59 8.90 -6.66
CA ILE A 235 5.92 9.51 -6.64
C ILE A 235 6.42 9.76 -8.07
N LEU A 236 6.19 8.80 -8.99
CA LEU A 236 6.52 8.95 -10.40
C LEU A 236 5.72 10.08 -11.06
N LYS A 237 4.42 10.18 -10.79
CA LYS A 237 3.58 11.30 -11.27
C LYS A 237 4.10 12.63 -10.74
N PHE A 238 4.50 12.68 -9.46
CA PHE A 238 5.09 13.89 -8.87
C PHE A 238 6.45 14.22 -9.50
N ALA A 239 7.32 13.22 -9.69
CA ALA A 239 8.60 13.39 -10.37
C ALA A 239 8.42 13.86 -11.81
N LEU A 240 7.51 13.23 -12.56
CA LEU A 240 7.19 13.61 -13.94
C LEU A 240 6.61 15.03 -14.02
N SER A 241 5.69 15.39 -13.12
CA SER A 241 5.15 16.76 -13.08
C SER A 241 6.24 17.81 -12.79
N SER A 242 7.19 17.47 -11.93
CA SER A 242 8.33 18.33 -11.60
C SER A 242 9.31 18.45 -12.77
N MET A 243 9.58 17.36 -13.50
CA MET A 243 10.41 17.39 -14.71
C MET A 243 9.77 18.20 -15.84
N LEU A 244 8.46 18.04 -16.05
CA LEU A 244 7.71 18.84 -17.01
C LEU A 244 7.71 20.32 -16.66
N SER A 245 7.57 20.63 -15.38
CA SER A 245 7.63 22.02 -14.90
C SER A 245 9.02 22.62 -15.04
N PHE A 246 10.07 21.83 -14.84
CA PHE A 246 11.45 22.25 -15.08
C PHE A 246 11.69 22.53 -16.58
N ALA A 247 11.26 21.63 -17.46
CA ALA A 247 11.38 21.84 -18.89
C ALA A 247 10.60 23.08 -19.36
N PHE A 248 9.40 23.30 -18.80
CA PHE A 248 8.59 24.47 -19.08
C PHE A 248 9.24 25.75 -18.55
N ASP A 249 9.83 25.73 -17.35
CA ASP A 249 10.60 26.84 -16.78
C ASP A 249 11.75 27.28 -17.72
N TYR A 250 12.49 26.28 -18.19
CA TYR A 250 13.64 26.52 -19.05
C TYR A 250 13.22 27.07 -20.43
N LEU A 251 12.14 26.53 -21.01
CA LEU A 251 11.58 26.98 -22.26
C LEU A 251 11.10 28.45 -22.16
N LEU A 252 10.35 28.78 -21.10
CA LEU A 252 9.91 30.14 -20.85
C LEU A 252 11.08 31.10 -20.68
N PHE A 253 12.11 30.70 -19.95
CA PHE A 253 13.31 31.50 -19.80
C PHE A 253 13.99 31.81 -21.14
N ILE A 254 14.12 30.81 -22.03
CA ILE A 254 14.66 31.00 -23.38
C ILE A 254 13.79 32.03 -24.15
N VAL A 255 12.47 31.81 -24.16
CA VAL A 255 11.55 32.72 -24.87
C VAL A 255 11.66 34.14 -24.34
N PHE A 256 11.65 34.34 -23.04
CA PHE A 256 11.72 35.69 -22.43
C PHE A 256 13.06 36.38 -22.68
N SER A 257 14.16 35.63 -22.59
CA SER A 257 15.51 36.21 -22.76
C SER A 257 15.88 36.41 -24.21
N THR A 258 15.49 35.48 -25.13
CA THR A 258 15.96 35.53 -26.53
C THR A 258 14.93 36.17 -27.48
N VAL A 259 13.62 35.88 -27.30
CA VAL A 259 12.58 36.38 -28.21
C VAL A 259 12.10 37.79 -27.75
N PHE A 260 11.84 37.94 -26.45
CA PHE A 260 11.41 39.24 -25.92
C PHE A 260 12.54 40.17 -25.50
N GLY A 261 13.79 39.66 -25.49
CA GLY A 261 14.97 40.43 -25.09
C GLY A 261 14.94 40.95 -23.65
N TRP A 262 14.23 40.23 -22.77
CA TRP A 262 14.15 40.66 -21.35
C TRP A 262 15.49 40.49 -20.67
N GLU A 263 15.79 41.38 -19.74
CA GLU A 263 16.93 41.26 -18.89
C GLU A 263 16.89 39.95 -18.07
N TYR A 264 18.06 39.36 -17.85
CA TYR A 264 18.19 38.04 -17.22
C TYR A 264 17.34 37.86 -15.97
N ALA A 265 17.38 38.82 -15.03
CA ALA A 265 16.66 38.73 -13.76
C ALA A 265 15.12 38.72 -13.97
N VAL A 266 14.64 39.51 -14.90
CA VAL A 266 13.20 39.62 -15.22
C VAL A 266 12.71 38.35 -15.95
N ALA A 267 13.49 37.88 -16.93
CA ALA A 267 13.21 36.65 -17.64
C ALA A 267 13.18 35.44 -16.69
N TYR A 268 14.14 35.36 -15.79
CA TYR A 268 14.23 34.30 -14.78
C TYR A 268 13.04 34.33 -13.81
N ALA A 269 12.70 35.51 -13.26
CA ALA A 269 11.58 35.65 -12.32
C ALA A 269 10.25 35.31 -12.99
N GLY A 270 10.02 35.79 -14.21
CA GLY A 270 8.80 35.50 -14.98
C GLY A 270 8.65 34.01 -15.28
N ALA A 271 9.71 33.36 -15.73
CA ALA A 271 9.71 31.92 -15.99
C ALA A 271 9.41 31.11 -14.72
N ARG A 272 10.04 31.47 -13.60
CA ARG A 272 9.82 30.81 -12.29
C ARG A 272 8.40 30.95 -11.76
N ILE A 273 7.78 32.11 -11.88
CA ILE A 273 6.41 32.35 -11.44
C ILE A 273 5.45 31.47 -12.27
N LEU A 274 5.56 31.50 -13.59
CA LEU A 274 4.68 30.74 -14.47
C LEU A 274 4.88 29.23 -14.33
N SER A 275 6.11 28.77 -14.25
CA SER A 275 6.41 27.34 -14.03
C SER A 275 5.94 26.86 -12.65
N GLY A 276 6.00 27.70 -11.62
CA GLY A 276 5.46 27.42 -10.29
C GLY A 276 3.94 27.23 -10.31
N ILE A 277 3.21 28.07 -11.02
CA ILE A 277 1.76 27.95 -11.22
C ILE A 277 1.45 26.67 -11.99
N PHE A 278 2.18 26.41 -13.06
CA PHE A 278 2.03 25.19 -13.86
C PHE A 278 2.27 23.92 -13.03
N ASN A 279 3.31 23.90 -12.22
CA ASN A 279 3.61 22.78 -11.31
C ASN A 279 2.48 22.58 -10.29
N TYR A 280 1.95 23.66 -9.71
CA TYR A 280 0.79 23.56 -8.82
C TYR A 280 -0.40 22.90 -9.52
N LEU A 281 -0.75 23.33 -10.74
CA LEU A 281 -1.89 22.81 -11.48
C LEU A 281 -1.70 21.33 -11.83
N LEU A 282 -0.50 20.92 -12.24
CA LEU A 282 -0.17 19.51 -12.48
C LEU A 282 -0.30 18.68 -11.20
N ASN A 283 0.28 19.14 -10.12
CA ASN A 283 0.24 18.42 -8.85
C ASN A 283 -1.20 18.33 -8.31
N ALA A 284 -1.97 19.42 -8.38
CA ALA A 284 -3.34 19.46 -7.91
C ALA A 284 -4.26 18.53 -8.70
N LYS A 285 -4.15 18.48 -10.03
CA LYS A 285 -5.03 17.70 -10.90
C LYS A 285 -4.56 16.26 -11.09
N VAL A 286 -3.25 16.05 -11.36
CA VAL A 286 -2.71 14.76 -11.81
C VAL A 286 -2.16 13.93 -10.65
N VAL A 287 -1.48 14.56 -9.69
CA VAL A 287 -0.80 13.84 -8.60
C VAL A 287 -1.73 13.60 -7.41
N PHE A 288 -2.39 14.66 -6.92
CA PHE A 288 -3.15 14.61 -5.66
C PHE A 288 -4.66 14.64 -5.85
N GLY A 289 -5.18 15.00 -7.04
CA GLY A 289 -6.62 15.01 -7.35
C GLY A 289 -7.43 16.05 -6.56
N LYS A 290 -6.79 17.12 -6.07
CA LYS A 290 -7.44 18.20 -5.31
C LYS A 290 -6.90 19.57 -5.69
N SER A 291 -7.80 20.53 -5.92
CA SER A 291 -7.44 21.94 -6.08
C SER A 291 -8.42 22.84 -5.30
N SER A 292 -7.89 23.84 -4.61
CA SER A 292 -8.68 24.90 -3.98
C SER A 292 -7.79 26.15 -3.83
N GLY A 293 -8.39 27.33 -3.71
CA GLY A 293 -7.61 28.56 -3.45
C GLY A 293 -6.76 28.47 -2.18
N LYS A 294 -7.28 27.82 -1.14
CA LYS A 294 -6.53 27.56 0.11
C LYS A 294 -5.33 26.64 -0.12
N SER A 295 -5.44 25.63 -1.00
CA SER A 295 -4.31 24.74 -1.33
C SER A 295 -3.26 25.47 -2.17
N PHE A 296 -3.66 26.42 -3.02
CA PHE A 296 -2.71 27.24 -3.76
C PHE A 296 -1.83 28.09 -2.84
N VAL A 297 -2.42 28.81 -1.88
CA VAL A 297 -1.65 29.62 -0.92
C VAL A 297 -0.67 28.74 -0.12
N LYS A 298 -1.13 27.60 0.37
CA LYS A 298 -0.26 26.64 1.07
C LYS A 298 0.87 26.11 0.18
N TYR A 299 0.59 25.86 -1.10
CA TYR A 299 1.60 25.48 -2.07
C TYR A 299 2.67 26.56 -2.23
N MET A 300 2.26 27.83 -2.37
CA MET A 300 3.18 28.96 -2.49
C MET A 300 4.06 29.12 -1.25
N CYS A 301 3.51 28.87 -0.04
CA CYS A 301 4.31 28.85 1.19
C CYS A 301 5.37 27.73 1.17
N VAL A 302 4.99 26.52 0.77
CA VAL A 302 5.94 25.40 0.65
C VAL A 302 6.98 25.68 -0.43
N TRP A 303 6.58 26.24 -1.58
CA TRP A 303 7.47 26.60 -2.66
C TRP A 303 8.49 27.66 -2.20
N ALA A 304 8.05 28.72 -1.50
CA ALA A 304 8.94 29.73 -0.94
C ALA A 304 9.93 29.17 0.08
N LEU A 305 9.45 28.27 0.95
CA LEU A 305 10.30 27.57 1.92
C LEU A 305 11.39 26.75 1.23
N ILE A 306 11.04 25.96 0.22
CA ILE A 306 11.99 25.15 -0.56
C ILE A 306 13.01 26.04 -1.28
N LEU A 307 12.57 27.18 -1.82
CA LEU A 307 13.45 28.15 -2.46
C LEU A 307 14.49 28.71 -1.48
N ILE A 308 14.05 29.11 -0.29
CA ILE A 308 14.93 29.63 0.76
C ILE A 308 15.94 28.56 1.21
N LEU A 309 15.44 27.37 1.53
CA LEU A 309 16.30 26.26 1.95
C LEU A 309 17.31 25.83 0.87
N GLY A 310 16.90 25.84 -0.39
CA GLY A 310 17.77 25.53 -1.52
C GLY A 310 18.86 26.58 -1.72
N SER A 311 18.50 27.86 -1.63
CA SER A 311 19.45 28.96 -1.74
C SER A 311 20.47 28.96 -0.61
N LEU A 312 20.01 28.86 0.63
CA LEU A 312 20.89 28.83 1.81
C LEU A 312 21.76 27.57 1.85
N GLY A 313 21.17 26.40 1.61
CA GLY A 313 21.88 25.14 1.59
C GLY A 313 22.95 25.09 0.50
N GLY A 314 22.65 25.58 -0.70
CA GLY A 314 23.61 25.69 -1.79
C GLY A 314 24.78 26.62 -1.47
N GLN A 315 24.52 27.77 -0.84
CA GLN A 315 25.56 28.69 -0.40
C GLN A 315 26.45 28.08 0.69
N LEU A 316 25.85 27.43 1.68
CA LEU A 316 26.60 26.76 2.75
C LEU A 316 27.50 25.65 2.21
N ILE A 317 27.00 24.77 1.37
CA ILE A 317 27.79 23.67 0.78
C ILE A 317 28.91 24.22 -0.10
N ASN A 318 28.66 25.25 -0.90
CA ASN A 318 29.66 25.89 -1.73
C ASN A 318 30.78 26.51 -0.87
N GLY A 319 30.39 27.18 0.22
CA GLY A 319 31.37 27.83 1.14
C GLY A 319 32.21 26.83 1.92
N TYR A 320 31.63 25.71 2.38
CA TYR A 320 32.39 24.73 3.19
C TYR A 320 33.14 23.69 2.37
N LEU A 321 32.57 23.21 1.26
CA LEU A 321 33.11 22.09 0.49
C LEU A 321 33.80 22.54 -0.80
N HIS A 322 33.77 23.83 -1.15
CA HIS A 322 34.35 24.41 -2.38
C HIS A 322 33.96 23.65 -3.67
N LEU A 323 32.78 22.99 -3.67
CA LEU A 323 32.31 22.26 -4.83
C LEU A 323 31.79 23.23 -5.91
N PRO A 324 31.81 22.84 -7.18
CA PRO A 324 31.20 23.61 -8.25
C PRO A 324 29.72 23.89 -7.95
N LYS A 325 29.26 25.13 -8.20
CA LYS A 325 27.88 25.59 -7.91
C LYS A 325 26.79 24.64 -8.42
N ILE A 326 27.03 24.01 -9.57
CA ILE A 326 26.08 23.03 -10.16
C ILE A 326 25.97 21.78 -9.28
N LEU A 327 27.08 21.26 -8.78
CA LEU A 327 27.09 20.09 -7.89
C LEU A 327 26.46 20.42 -6.53
N CYS A 328 26.76 21.60 -5.95
CA CYS A 328 26.12 22.07 -4.72
C CYS A 328 24.59 22.10 -4.86
N LYS A 329 24.09 22.64 -5.98
CA LYS A 329 22.67 22.67 -6.29
C LYS A 329 22.07 21.26 -6.35
N LEU A 330 22.72 20.33 -7.03
CA LEU A 330 22.23 18.95 -7.22
C LEU A 330 22.15 18.19 -5.88
N VAL A 331 23.18 18.36 -5.02
CA VAL A 331 23.23 17.75 -3.68
C VAL A 331 22.11 18.29 -2.78
N VAL A 332 21.77 19.57 -2.90
CA VAL A 332 20.70 20.20 -2.10
C VAL A 332 19.32 19.93 -2.68
N ASP A 333 19.15 19.98 -3.99
CA ASP A 333 17.84 19.84 -4.63
C ASP A 333 17.26 18.42 -4.46
N LEU A 334 18.09 17.37 -4.39
CA LEU A 334 17.61 15.99 -4.25
C LEU A 334 16.87 15.73 -2.92
N PRO A 335 17.44 16.07 -1.73
CA PRO A 335 16.69 16.00 -0.48
C PRO A 335 15.49 16.94 -0.42
N LEU A 336 15.61 18.15 -0.98
CA LEU A 336 14.55 19.14 -1.02
C LEU A 336 13.38 18.69 -1.92
N PHE A 337 13.62 17.94 -2.98
CA PHE A 337 12.58 17.30 -3.80
C PHE A 337 11.73 16.35 -2.94
N CYS A 338 12.36 15.48 -2.16
CA CYS A 338 11.66 14.59 -1.24
C CYS A 338 10.88 15.39 -0.19
N LEU A 339 11.52 16.39 0.43
CA LEU A 339 10.88 17.27 1.41
C LEU A 339 9.66 17.98 0.82
N SER A 340 9.78 18.52 -0.40
CA SER A 340 8.69 19.19 -1.12
C SER A 340 7.50 18.26 -1.34
N TYR A 341 7.74 17.01 -1.77
CA TYR A 341 6.69 16.01 -1.92
C TYR A 341 5.92 15.79 -0.62
N PHE A 342 6.64 15.61 0.51
CA PHE A 342 6.02 15.39 1.81
C PHE A 342 5.22 16.58 2.30
N LEU A 343 5.79 17.76 2.20
CA LEU A 343 5.12 18.99 2.61
C LEU A 343 3.87 19.23 1.77
N GLN A 344 3.95 19.03 0.46
CA GLN A 344 2.78 19.18 -0.41
C GLN A 344 1.70 18.14 -0.08
N LYS A 345 2.06 16.86 0.10
CA LYS A 345 1.12 15.80 0.49
C LYS A 345 0.46 16.08 1.84
N LYS A 346 1.24 16.51 2.84
CA LYS A 346 0.77 16.68 4.23
C LYS A 346 0.02 18.00 4.47
N PHE A 347 0.48 19.11 3.89
CA PHE A 347 -0.01 20.44 4.23
C PHE A 347 -0.85 21.07 3.11
N VAL A 348 -0.51 20.82 1.84
CA VAL A 348 -1.16 21.47 0.69
C VAL A 348 -2.37 20.67 0.25
N PHE A 349 -2.17 19.38 -0.02
CA PHE A 349 -3.18 18.46 -0.59
C PHE A 349 -3.67 17.43 0.43
N LYS A 350 -3.77 17.83 1.70
CA LYS A 350 -4.23 16.93 2.78
C LYS A 350 -5.55 16.26 2.39
N ARG A 351 -5.55 14.91 2.39
CA ARG A 351 -6.77 14.08 2.29
C ARG A 351 -7.55 14.13 3.58
#